data_f71bc868ad17210cd0010aa7497d5c6d
#
_entry.id   f71bc868ad17210cd0010aa7497d5c6d
#
_cell.length_a   1.000
_cell.length_b   1.000
_cell.length_c   1.000
_cell.angle_alpha   90.00
_cell.angle_beta   90.00
_cell.angle_gamma   90.00
#
_symmetry.space_group_name_H-M   'P 1'
#
loop_
_entity.id
_entity.type
_entity.pdbx_description
1 polymer ?
#
loop_
_entity_poly.entity_id
_entity_poly.type
_entity_poly.pdbx_seq_one_letter_code
_entity_poly.pdbx_strand_id
1 'polypeptide(L)'
;MSELGVLDPARPAARAAALRCDGITKAFQGVHAVNGATFEIPDGQITALIGPNGAGKTTVVNILSGAMNCDSGREFIGETEVTNWPSHRIARLGLFRTFQLSRELGGLTVLENLLTAPLHQAGESLVNVLLRPGLIAREEREHAERALELLDIYGLYHLRDARARELSGGQKKLLEIARAVMAAPKILLLDEPMAGVNPALIERIGGYILDLKQSGVTVLMIEHNLNVVEQICDYVIVLAEGRTLATGRLSELRENAEVVRAYLGEVIDVDAAH
;
A
#
# COMPACT_ATOMS: atom_id res chain seq x y z
N MET A 1 13.99 33.49 28.98
CA MET A 1 12.54 33.34 29.04
C MET A 1 12.18 32.29 28.03
N SER A 2 11.82 31.11 28.51
CA SER A 2 11.65 29.86 27.77
C SER A 2 10.27 29.87 27.09
N GLU A 3 10.24 29.69 25.77
CA GLU A 3 9.01 29.36 25.04
C GLU A 3 8.61 27.93 25.37
N LEU A 4 7.57 27.80 26.18
CA LEU A 4 6.86 26.55 26.43
C LEU A 4 6.13 26.14 25.14
N GLY A 5 6.55 25.02 24.57
CA GLY A 5 5.85 24.38 23.47
C GLY A 5 4.41 24.05 23.87
N VAL A 6 3.47 24.61 23.15
CA VAL A 6 2.05 24.31 23.25
C VAL A 6 1.85 22.86 22.79
N LEU A 7 1.56 21.98 23.73
CA LEU A 7 1.10 20.62 23.46
C LEU A 7 -0.29 20.72 22.82
N ASP A 8 -0.40 20.29 21.57
CA ASP A 8 -1.68 20.16 20.86
C ASP A 8 -2.49 19.00 21.50
N PRO A 9 -3.67 19.27 22.14
CA PRO A 9 -4.44 18.25 22.85
C PRO A 9 -5.21 17.28 21.94
N ALA A 10 -5.10 17.39 20.61
CA ALA A 10 -5.84 16.57 19.64
C ALA A 10 -5.03 15.41 19.04
N ARG A 11 -3.78 15.19 19.48
CA ARG A 11 -3.00 14.03 18.99
C ARG A 11 -3.53 12.78 19.69
N PRO A 12 -4.18 11.83 18.96
CA PRO A 12 -4.51 10.52 19.54
C PRO A 12 -3.21 9.92 20.06
N ALA A 13 -3.26 9.27 21.24
CA ALA A 13 -2.10 8.67 21.90
C ALA A 13 -1.17 8.02 20.86
N ALA A 14 0.07 8.53 20.78
CA ALA A 14 1.01 8.23 19.71
C ALA A 14 1.23 6.71 19.61
N ARG A 15 0.50 6.04 18.71
CA ARG A 15 0.87 4.70 18.27
C ARG A 15 2.21 4.84 17.55
N ALA A 16 3.09 3.86 17.75
CA ALA A 16 4.37 3.83 17.04
C ALA A 16 4.10 3.95 15.53
N ALA A 17 4.91 4.72 14.82
CA ALA A 17 4.80 4.82 13.38
C ALA A 17 5.32 3.53 12.74
N ALA A 18 4.51 2.87 11.91
CA ALA A 18 4.94 1.73 11.13
C ALA A 18 5.92 2.17 10.02
N LEU A 19 5.70 3.38 9.48
CA LEU A 19 6.51 3.96 8.42
C LEU A 19 6.60 5.48 8.61
N ARG A 20 7.77 6.06 8.38
CA ARG A 20 8.01 7.50 8.51
C ARG A 20 8.92 8.00 7.38
N CYS A 21 8.59 9.17 6.86
CA CYS A 21 9.37 9.94 5.90
C CYS A 21 9.76 11.28 6.49
N ASP A 22 11.04 11.64 6.42
CA ASP A 22 11.59 12.89 6.90
C ASP A 22 12.19 13.67 5.72
N GLY A 23 11.48 14.65 5.19
CA GLY A 23 11.98 15.58 4.18
C GLY A 23 12.41 14.93 2.87
N ILE A 24 11.73 13.85 2.42
CA ILE A 24 12.08 13.17 1.17
C ILE A 24 11.88 14.08 -0.03
N THR A 25 12.86 14.06 -0.96
CA THR A 25 12.82 14.80 -2.23
C THR A 25 13.07 13.88 -3.40
N LYS A 26 12.47 14.21 -4.55
CA LYS A 26 12.73 13.57 -5.84
C LYS A 26 12.49 14.53 -6.97
N ALA A 27 13.50 14.71 -7.82
CA ALA A 27 13.38 15.52 -9.03
C ALA A 27 13.60 14.67 -10.29
N PHE A 28 12.90 15.02 -11.36
CA PHE A 28 13.08 14.46 -12.70
C PHE A 28 13.33 15.61 -13.66
N GLN A 29 14.47 15.61 -14.32
CA GLN A 29 14.86 16.66 -15.30
C GLN A 29 14.64 18.10 -14.78
N GLY A 30 14.94 18.32 -13.49
CA GLY A 30 14.80 19.64 -12.86
C GLY A 30 13.40 19.96 -12.28
N VAL A 31 12.39 19.07 -12.49
CA VAL A 31 11.07 19.23 -11.90
C VAL A 31 10.99 18.40 -10.63
N HIS A 32 10.66 19.02 -9.50
CA HIS A 32 10.48 18.33 -8.22
C HIS A 32 9.12 17.62 -8.19
N ALA A 33 9.13 16.28 -8.34
CA ALA A 33 7.93 15.46 -8.16
C ALA A 33 7.61 15.24 -6.68
N VAL A 34 8.63 15.20 -5.81
CA VAL A 34 8.52 15.22 -4.34
C VAL A 34 9.48 16.29 -3.83
N ASN A 35 9.01 17.16 -2.95
CA ASN A 35 9.71 18.37 -2.54
C ASN A 35 9.68 18.57 -1.01
N GLY A 36 10.35 17.67 -0.29
CA GLY A 36 10.43 17.73 1.18
C GLY A 36 9.22 17.12 1.89
N ALA A 37 8.62 16.06 1.34
CA ALA A 37 7.49 15.40 1.96
C ALA A 37 7.90 14.77 3.31
N THR A 38 7.13 15.10 4.37
CA THR A 38 7.34 14.62 5.74
C THR A 38 6.01 14.15 6.30
N PHE A 39 5.92 12.87 6.70
CA PHE A 39 4.72 12.27 7.27
C PHE A 39 5.03 10.97 7.99
N GLU A 40 4.09 10.54 8.81
CA GLU A 40 4.11 9.25 9.50
C GLU A 40 2.86 8.44 9.15
N ILE A 41 3.00 7.13 9.06
CA ILE A 41 1.91 6.17 8.90
C ILE A 41 1.78 5.41 10.22
N PRO A 42 0.67 5.58 10.95
CA PRO A 42 0.44 4.92 12.24
C PRO A 42 0.34 3.40 12.08
N ASP A 43 0.91 2.65 13.03
CA ASP A 43 0.90 1.19 13.02
C ASP A 43 -0.52 0.62 13.21
N GLY A 44 -0.84 -0.45 12.48
CA GLY A 44 -2.13 -1.13 12.54
C GLY A 44 -3.33 -0.30 12.08
N GLN A 45 -3.11 0.74 11.25
CA GLN A 45 -4.16 1.59 10.70
C GLN A 45 -4.20 1.54 9.17
N ILE A 46 -5.35 1.94 8.62
CA ILE A 46 -5.51 2.22 7.20
C ILE A 46 -5.29 3.72 6.98
N THR A 47 -4.25 4.06 6.24
CA THR A 47 -3.90 5.44 5.88
C THR A 47 -4.17 5.66 4.39
N ALA A 48 -4.91 6.72 4.04
CA ALA A 48 -5.03 7.16 2.66
C ALA A 48 -3.99 8.22 2.32
N LEU A 49 -3.35 8.09 1.17
CA LEU A 49 -2.52 9.11 0.54
C LEU A 49 -3.32 9.74 -0.60
N ILE A 50 -3.81 10.96 -0.37
CA ILE A 50 -4.64 11.68 -1.33
C ILE A 50 -3.95 12.95 -1.83
N GLY A 51 -4.48 13.54 -2.89
CA GLY A 51 -3.96 14.77 -3.48
C GLY A 51 -4.29 14.84 -4.98
N PRO A 52 -4.15 16.01 -5.61
CA PRO A 52 -4.41 16.20 -7.05
C PRO A 52 -3.50 15.35 -7.93
N ASN A 53 -3.81 15.29 -9.23
CA ASN A 53 -2.95 14.64 -10.20
C ASN A 53 -1.61 15.38 -10.27
N GLY A 54 -0.50 14.63 -10.31
CA GLY A 54 0.83 15.23 -10.27
C GLY A 54 1.35 15.64 -8.88
N ALA A 55 0.58 15.46 -7.81
CA ALA A 55 1.01 15.78 -6.44
C ALA A 55 2.21 14.97 -5.92
N GLY A 56 2.66 13.94 -6.66
CA GLY A 56 3.81 13.12 -6.27
C GLY A 56 3.46 11.82 -5.55
N LYS A 57 2.18 11.46 -5.42
CA LYS A 57 1.71 10.26 -4.67
C LYS A 57 2.39 8.96 -5.11
N THR A 58 2.35 8.65 -6.41
CA THR A 58 2.98 7.44 -6.97
C THR A 58 4.50 7.47 -6.80
N THR A 59 5.13 8.65 -6.92
CA THR A 59 6.57 8.80 -6.69
C THR A 59 6.92 8.50 -5.23
N VAL A 60 6.15 9.00 -4.27
CA VAL A 60 6.31 8.69 -2.85
C VAL A 60 6.19 7.19 -2.62
N VAL A 61 5.15 6.52 -3.12
CA VAL A 61 4.96 5.07 -2.96
C VAL A 61 6.08 4.27 -3.65
N ASN A 62 6.60 4.74 -4.80
CA ASN A 62 7.79 4.14 -5.45
C ASN A 62 9.03 4.22 -4.55
N ILE A 63 9.23 5.35 -3.88
CA ILE A 63 10.35 5.54 -2.95
C ILE A 63 10.17 4.60 -1.75
N LEU A 64 9.04 4.65 -1.05
CA LEU A 64 8.73 3.80 0.12
C LEU A 64 8.89 2.30 -0.13
N SER A 65 8.59 1.86 -1.35
CA SER A 65 8.73 0.44 -1.74
C SER A 65 10.14 0.06 -2.21
N GLY A 66 11.09 1.01 -2.25
CA GLY A 66 12.44 0.80 -2.78
C GLY A 66 12.49 0.54 -4.29
N ALA A 67 11.41 0.87 -5.01
CA ALA A 67 11.38 0.82 -6.48
C ALA A 67 12.07 2.05 -7.09
N MET A 68 12.30 3.10 -6.29
CA MET A 68 12.95 4.34 -6.69
C MET A 68 13.73 4.92 -5.52
N ASN A 69 14.93 5.45 -5.78
CA ASN A 69 15.72 6.17 -4.78
C ASN A 69 15.21 7.61 -4.63
N CYS A 70 15.12 8.12 -3.40
CA CYS A 70 14.99 9.56 -3.16
C CYS A 70 16.33 10.28 -3.42
N ASP A 71 16.27 11.58 -3.69
CA ASP A 71 17.47 12.39 -3.91
C ASP A 71 18.00 12.93 -2.57
N SER A 72 17.12 13.19 -1.60
CA SER A 72 17.45 13.54 -0.22
C SER A 72 16.30 13.20 0.73
N GLY A 73 16.56 13.33 2.04
CA GLY A 73 15.63 12.96 3.10
C GLY A 73 15.91 11.58 3.64
N ARG A 74 15.03 11.09 4.54
CA ARG A 74 15.19 9.80 5.21
C ARG A 74 13.87 9.05 5.28
N GLU A 75 13.95 7.71 5.25
CA GLU A 75 12.84 6.79 5.35
C GLU A 75 13.08 5.77 6.44
N PHE A 76 12.03 5.44 7.19
CA PHE A 76 12.10 4.51 8.30
C PHE A 76 10.94 3.51 8.25
N ILE A 77 11.22 2.25 8.54
CA ILE A 77 10.24 1.22 8.86
C ILE A 77 10.43 0.88 10.34
N GLY A 78 9.44 1.24 11.17
CA GLY A 78 9.63 1.28 12.61
C GLY A 78 10.82 2.16 12.98
N GLU A 79 11.77 1.59 13.73
CA GLU A 79 13.02 2.29 14.13
C GLU A 79 14.16 2.12 13.12
N THR A 80 13.98 1.32 12.07
CA THR A 80 15.05 1.00 11.11
C THR A 80 15.05 2.02 9.98
N GLU A 81 16.17 2.73 9.79
CA GLU A 81 16.38 3.58 8.61
C GLU A 81 16.58 2.70 7.37
N VAL A 82 15.75 2.93 6.36
CA VAL A 82 15.72 2.15 5.10
C VAL A 82 15.96 3.01 3.86
N THR A 83 16.45 4.23 4.04
CA THR A 83 16.68 5.20 2.96
C THR A 83 17.43 4.57 1.80
N ASN A 84 16.81 4.61 0.61
CA ASN A 84 17.36 4.05 -0.62
C ASN A 84 17.71 2.55 -0.58
N TRP A 85 17.07 1.78 0.31
CA TRP A 85 17.22 0.34 0.27
C TRP A 85 16.50 -0.25 -0.94
N PRO A 86 17.06 -1.31 -1.55
CA PRO A 86 16.39 -1.99 -2.65
C PRO A 86 15.15 -2.76 -2.17
N SER A 87 14.14 -2.88 -3.04
CA SER A 87 12.82 -3.46 -2.72
C SER A 87 12.89 -4.82 -2.02
N HIS A 88 13.82 -5.69 -2.41
CA HIS A 88 13.95 -7.03 -1.81
C HIS A 88 14.39 -6.98 -0.33
N ARG A 89 15.13 -5.94 0.10
CA ARG A 89 15.49 -5.76 1.51
C ARG A 89 14.32 -5.16 2.30
N ILE A 90 13.58 -4.23 1.69
CA ILE A 90 12.38 -3.65 2.26
C ILE A 90 11.30 -4.72 2.46
N ALA A 91 11.10 -5.61 1.48
CA ALA A 91 10.18 -6.74 1.57
C ALA A 91 10.49 -7.68 2.76
N ARG A 92 11.78 -7.89 3.09
CA ARG A 92 12.19 -8.68 4.25
C ARG A 92 11.80 -8.07 5.59
N LEU A 93 11.56 -6.76 5.66
CA LEU A 93 11.02 -6.09 6.84
C LEU A 93 9.48 -6.21 6.92
N GLY A 94 8.85 -6.79 5.88
CA GLY A 94 7.41 -7.02 5.81
C GLY A 94 6.63 -5.92 5.08
N LEU A 95 7.28 -5.01 4.36
CA LEU A 95 6.60 -4.03 3.52
C LEU A 95 6.41 -4.59 2.11
N PHE A 96 5.16 -4.71 1.69
CA PHE A 96 4.77 -5.16 0.36
C PHE A 96 3.95 -4.12 -0.36
N ARG A 97 4.08 -4.09 -1.68
CA ARG A 97 3.25 -3.26 -2.54
C ARG A 97 2.53 -4.12 -3.56
N THR A 98 1.26 -3.83 -3.79
CA THR A 98 0.57 -4.35 -4.97
C THR A 98 1.11 -3.61 -6.19
N PHE A 99 1.69 -4.34 -7.13
CA PHE A 99 2.15 -3.76 -8.38
C PHE A 99 1.03 -3.86 -9.43
N GLN A 100 1.00 -2.93 -10.36
CA GLN A 100 0.29 -3.08 -11.64
C GLN A 100 0.85 -4.26 -12.51
N LEU A 101 1.41 -5.27 -11.88
CA LEU A 101 2.19 -6.38 -12.48
C LEU A 101 1.32 -7.52 -13.02
N SER A 102 0.06 -7.29 -13.36
CA SER A 102 -0.79 -8.35 -13.92
C SER A 102 -0.28 -8.90 -15.27
N ARG A 103 0.62 -8.22 -15.97
CA ARG A 103 1.10 -8.67 -17.27
C ARG A 103 2.17 -9.77 -17.21
N GLU A 104 3.08 -9.74 -16.23
CA GLU A 104 4.20 -10.69 -16.19
C GLU A 104 3.78 -12.09 -15.70
N LEU A 105 2.79 -12.18 -14.84
CA LEU A 105 2.29 -13.47 -14.33
C LEU A 105 1.02 -13.97 -15.04
N GLY A 106 0.61 -13.35 -16.13
CA GLY A 106 -0.57 -13.73 -16.90
C GLY A 106 -0.48 -15.14 -17.50
N GLY A 107 0.73 -15.69 -17.65
CA GLY A 107 0.98 -17.06 -18.11
C GLY A 107 0.81 -18.12 -17.03
N LEU A 108 0.84 -17.76 -15.75
CA LEU A 108 0.61 -18.65 -14.61
C LEU A 108 -0.88 -18.83 -14.33
N THR A 109 -1.25 -19.92 -13.68
CA THR A 109 -2.60 -20.10 -13.14
C THR A 109 -2.82 -19.17 -11.95
N VAL A 110 -4.07 -19.02 -11.54
CA VAL A 110 -4.45 -18.22 -10.37
C VAL A 110 -3.80 -18.78 -9.10
N LEU A 111 -3.76 -20.10 -8.93
CA LEU A 111 -3.08 -20.75 -7.81
C LEU A 111 -1.56 -20.54 -7.88
N GLU A 112 -0.94 -20.76 -9.03
CA GLU A 112 0.50 -20.54 -9.21
C GLU A 112 0.90 -19.08 -8.90
N ASN A 113 0.06 -18.11 -9.22
CA ASN A 113 0.29 -16.72 -8.87
C ASN A 113 0.44 -16.50 -7.36
N LEU A 114 -0.38 -17.14 -6.53
CA LEU A 114 -0.25 -17.06 -5.07
C LEU A 114 1.01 -17.75 -4.58
N LEU A 115 1.34 -18.92 -5.13
CA LEU A 115 2.51 -19.71 -4.73
C LEU A 115 3.85 -19.04 -5.02
N THR A 116 3.88 -18.02 -5.90
CA THR A 116 5.09 -17.21 -6.14
C THR A 116 5.33 -16.12 -5.08
N ALA A 117 4.36 -15.86 -4.20
CA ALA A 117 4.43 -14.71 -3.29
C ALA A 117 5.18 -14.93 -1.97
N PRO A 118 5.19 -16.14 -1.35
CA PRO A 118 5.88 -16.34 -0.08
C PRO A 118 7.37 -16.02 -0.16
N LEU A 119 7.88 -15.34 0.87
CA LEU A 119 9.31 -15.04 1.00
C LEU A 119 10.04 -16.21 1.71
N HIS A 120 11.36 -16.31 1.46
CA HIS A 120 12.24 -17.24 2.18
C HIS A 120 11.84 -18.72 2.05
N GLN A 121 11.41 -19.14 0.87
CA GLN A 121 11.10 -20.55 0.63
C GLN A 121 12.37 -21.41 0.79
N ALA A 122 12.25 -22.51 1.54
CA ALA A 122 13.39 -23.41 1.78
C ALA A 122 13.98 -23.97 0.47
N GLY A 123 13.16 -24.07 -0.59
CA GLY A 123 13.56 -24.48 -1.93
C GLY A 123 14.49 -23.50 -2.67
N GLU A 124 14.62 -22.24 -2.23
CA GLU A 124 15.58 -21.28 -2.80
C GLU A 124 17.03 -21.63 -2.46
N SER A 125 17.27 -22.48 -1.46
CA SER A 125 18.60 -22.91 -1.04
C SER A 125 18.97 -24.26 -1.64
N LEU A 126 20.00 -24.32 -2.48
CA LEU A 126 20.52 -25.57 -3.05
C LEU A 126 20.89 -26.59 -1.97
N VAL A 127 21.38 -26.13 -0.81
CA VAL A 127 21.69 -26.98 0.35
C VAL A 127 20.44 -27.65 0.90
N ASN A 128 19.32 -26.90 1.03
CA ASN A 128 18.06 -27.45 1.50
C ASN A 128 17.47 -28.44 0.48
N VAL A 129 17.58 -28.15 -0.81
CA VAL A 129 17.11 -29.04 -1.88
C VAL A 129 17.78 -30.41 -1.80
N LEU A 130 19.09 -30.44 -1.56
CA LEU A 130 19.87 -31.68 -1.48
C LEU A 130 19.74 -32.41 -0.15
N LEU A 131 19.70 -31.67 0.98
CA LEU A 131 19.82 -32.27 2.32
C LEU A 131 18.49 -32.33 3.10
N ARG A 132 17.46 -31.57 2.69
CA ARG A 132 16.19 -31.44 3.44
C ARG A 132 14.95 -31.49 2.55
N PRO A 133 14.78 -32.48 1.64
CA PRO A 133 13.64 -32.53 0.74
C PRO A 133 12.30 -32.63 1.48
N GLY A 134 12.25 -33.27 2.65
CA GLY A 134 11.05 -33.35 3.48
C GLY A 134 10.60 -32.00 4.08
N LEU A 135 11.53 -31.09 4.36
CA LEU A 135 11.22 -29.73 4.79
C LEU A 135 10.54 -28.96 3.66
N ILE A 136 11.09 -29.04 2.44
CA ILE A 136 10.55 -28.37 1.26
C ILE A 136 9.13 -28.87 0.97
N ALA A 137 8.93 -30.20 0.92
CA ALA A 137 7.62 -30.79 0.64
C ALA A 137 6.56 -30.41 1.69
N ARG A 138 6.96 -30.21 2.95
CA ARG A 138 6.06 -29.73 4.00
C ARG A 138 5.69 -28.27 3.78
N GLU A 139 6.67 -27.40 3.56
CA GLU A 139 6.48 -25.97 3.33
C GLU A 139 5.63 -25.70 2.07
N GLU A 140 5.89 -26.42 0.97
CA GLU A 140 5.08 -26.34 -0.25
C GLU A 140 3.61 -26.71 0.01
N ARG A 141 3.36 -27.71 0.83
CA ARG A 141 1.99 -28.11 1.20
C ARG A 141 1.32 -27.03 2.04
N GLU A 142 1.99 -26.49 3.06
CA GLU A 142 1.49 -25.40 3.90
C GLU A 142 1.17 -24.17 3.04
N HIS A 143 2.03 -23.82 2.08
CA HIS A 143 1.78 -22.72 1.13
C HIS A 143 0.59 -23.03 0.21
N ALA A 144 0.46 -24.26 -0.29
CA ALA A 144 -0.65 -24.63 -1.15
C ALA A 144 -1.99 -24.58 -0.40
N GLU A 145 -2.06 -25.09 0.82
CA GLU A 145 -3.24 -25.01 1.69
C GLU A 145 -3.62 -23.55 1.94
N ARG A 146 -2.65 -22.71 2.33
CA ARG A 146 -2.87 -21.29 2.56
C ARG A 146 -3.32 -20.54 1.29
N ALA A 147 -2.75 -20.87 0.12
CA ALA A 147 -3.15 -20.28 -1.15
C ALA A 147 -4.61 -20.64 -1.49
N LEU A 148 -5.02 -21.89 -1.30
CA LEU A 148 -6.41 -22.32 -1.55
C LEU A 148 -7.40 -21.62 -0.60
N GLU A 149 -7.06 -21.48 0.69
CA GLU A 149 -7.86 -20.71 1.66
C GLU A 149 -8.04 -19.24 1.21
N LEU A 150 -6.95 -18.59 0.81
CA LEU A 150 -7.01 -17.21 0.32
C LEU A 150 -7.86 -17.11 -0.96
N LEU A 151 -7.73 -18.05 -1.89
CA LEU A 151 -8.57 -18.08 -3.08
C LEU A 151 -10.05 -18.22 -2.75
N ASP A 152 -10.40 -18.97 -1.70
CA ASP A 152 -11.77 -19.10 -1.24
C ASP A 152 -12.27 -17.78 -0.61
N ILE A 153 -11.49 -17.18 0.30
CA ILE A 153 -11.80 -15.88 0.93
C ILE A 153 -12.06 -14.81 -0.13
N TYR A 154 -11.20 -14.71 -1.15
CA TYR A 154 -11.33 -13.71 -2.22
C TYR A 154 -12.32 -14.11 -3.33
N GLY A 155 -12.96 -15.29 -3.22
CA GLY A 155 -13.96 -15.80 -4.17
C GLY A 155 -13.36 -16.21 -5.53
N LEU A 156 -12.10 -16.59 -5.56
CA LEU A 156 -11.35 -17.00 -6.75
C LEU A 156 -11.09 -18.51 -6.83
N TYR A 157 -11.53 -19.29 -5.83
CA TYR A 157 -11.25 -20.74 -5.74
C TYR A 157 -11.67 -21.51 -7.00
N HIS A 158 -12.83 -21.19 -7.57
CA HIS A 158 -13.35 -21.81 -8.79
C HIS A 158 -12.53 -21.53 -10.05
N LEU A 159 -11.63 -20.54 -9.98
CA LEU A 159 -10.73 -20.11 -11.07
C LEU A 159 -9.27 -20.54 -10.82
N ARG A 160 -8.98 -21.34 -9.80
CA ARG A 160 -7.62 -21.66 -9.36
C ARG A 160 -6.72 -22.23 -10.48
N ASP A 161 -7.32 -22.99 -11.40
CA ASP A 161 -6.63 -23.63 -12.52
C ASP A 161 -6.66 -22.78 -13.81
N ALA A 162 -7.43 -21.67 -13.84
CA ALA A 162 -7.49 -20.75 -14.97
C ALA A 162 -6.22 -19.90 -15.05
N ARG A 163 -5.85 -19.47 -16.26
CA ARG A 163 -4.73 -18.54 -16.46
C ARG A 163 -5.09 -17.14 -15.95
N ALA A 164 -4.17 -16.47 -15.24
CA ALA A 164 -4.44 -15.14 -14.69
C ALA A 164 -4.80 -14.10 -15.78
N ARG A 165 -4.30 -14.26 -17.02
CA ARG A 165 -4.68 -13.41 -18.16
C ARG A 165 -6.16 -13.49 -18.54
N GLU A 166 -6.83 -14.60 -18.23
CA GLU A 166 -8.23 -14.87 -18.57
C GLU A 166 -9.22 -14.22 -17.57
N LEU A 167 -8.71 -13.77 -16.44
CA LEU A 167 -9.49 -13.09 -15.41
C LEU A 167 -10.04 -11.75 -15.89
N SER A 168 -11.26 -11.39 -15.46
CA SER A 168 -11.79 -10.04 -15.57
C SER A 168 -10.93 -9.01 -14.79
N GLY A 169 -11.07 -7.72 -15.10
CA GLY A 169 -10.34 -6.66 -14.40
C GLY A 169 -10.53 -6.71 -12.88
N GLY A 170 -11.77 -6.91 -12.41
CA GLY A 170 -12.05 -7.03 -10.99
C GLY A 170 -11.44 -8.29 -10.35
N GLN A 171 -11.47 -9.43 -11.03
CA GLN A 171 -10.84 -10.66 -10.56
C GLN A 171 -9.31 -10.52 -10.48
N LYS A 172 -8.69 -9.78 -11.42
CA LYS A 172 -7.25 -9.46 -11.38
C LYS A 172 -6.91 -8.61 -10.16
N LYS A 173 -7.74 -7.63 -9.81
CA LYS A 173 -7.56 -6.83 -8.59
C LYS A 173 -7.63 -7.69 -7.33
N LEU A 174 -8.59 -8.61 -7.23
CA LEU A 174 -8.70 -9.55 -6.11
C LEU A 174 -7.47 -10.48 -6.05
N LEU A 175 -7.02 -11.01 -7.18
CA LEU A 175 -5.82 -11.84 -7.24
C LEU A 175 -4.56 -11.08 -6.79
N GLU A 176 -4.44 -9.82 -7.16
CA GLU A 176 -3.33 -8.95 -6.77
C GLU A 176 -3.28 -8.75 -5.24
N ILE A 177 -4.43 -8.47 -4.62
CA ILE A 177 -4.54 -8.34 -3.16
C ILE A 177 -4.24 -9.69 -2.48
N ALA A 178 -4.83 -10.79 -2.96
CA ALA A 178 -4.60 -12.13 -2.42
C ALA A 178 -3.11 -12.52 -2.47
N ARG A 179 -2.40 -12.19 -3.56
CA ARG A 179 -0.94 -12.40 -3.66
C ARG A 179 -0.17 -11.60 -2.63
N ALA A 180 -0.51 -10.33 -2.43
CA ALA A 180 0.15 -9.50 -1.43
C ALA A 180 -0.07 -10.04 -0.02
N VAL A 181 -1.27 -10.54 0.28
CA VAL A 181 -1.61 -11.16 1.57
C VAL A 181 -0.91 -12.51 1.77
N MET A 182 -0.72 -13.28 0.69
CA MET A 182 0.03 -14.55 0.72
C MET A 182 1.48 -14.36 1.21
N ALA A 183 2.07 -13.19 0.95
CA ALA A 183 3.40 -12.84 1.43
C ALA A 183 3.46 -12.50 2.94
N ALA A 184 2.31 -12.55 3.66
CA ALA A 184 2.19 -12.22 5.08
C ALA A 184 2.76 -10.83 5.44
N PRO A 185 2.25 -9.74 4.83
CA PRO A 185 2.79 -8.40 5.02
C PRO A 185 2.55 -7.88 6.44
N LYS A 186 3.48 -7.07 6.97
CA LYS A 186 3.25 -6.19 8.11
C LYS A 186 2.70 -4.83 7.66
N ILE A 187 3.20 -4.36 6.51
CA ILE A 187 2.78 -3.11 5.88
C ILE A 187 2.43 -3.40 4.43
N LEU A 188 1.24 -3.00 4.00
CA LEU A 188 0.75 -3.19 2.63
C LEU A 188 0.51 -1.84 1.96
N LEU A 189 1.18 -1.60 0.83
CA LEU A 189 0.96 -0.44 -0.02
C LEU A 189 0.02 -0.82 -1.17
N LEU A 190 -1.12 -0.14 -1.27
CA LEU A 190 -2.13 -0.35 -2.30
C LEU A 190 -2.17 0.88 -3.23
N ASP A 191 -2.00 0.67 -4.52
CA ASP A 191 -2.04 1.74 -5.51
C ASP A 191 -3.37 1.69 -6.28
N GLU A 192 -4.30 2.59 -5.93
CA GLU A 192 -5.64 2.72 -6.49
C GLU A 192 -6.39 1.36 -6.57
N PRO A 193 -6.58 0.66 -5.44
CA PRO A 193 -7.18 -0.67 -5.43
C PRO A 193 -8.63 -0.68 -5.93
N MET A 194 -9.33 0.46 -5.85
CA MET A 194 -10.74 0.60 -6.25
C MET A 194 -10.90 1.13 -7.69
N ALA A 195 -9.81 1.49 -8.39
CA ALA A 195 -9.91 2.09 -9.72
C ALA A 195 -10.47 1.10 -10.76
N GLY A 196 -11.47 1.55 -11.51
CA GLY A 196 -12.04 0.80 -12.64
C GLY A 196 -12.89 -0.42 -12.25
N VAL A 197 -13.33 -0.53 -10.98
CA VAL A 197 -14.19 -1.62 -10.52
C VAL A 197 -15.62 -1.11 -10.23
N ASN A 198 -16.60 -2.02 -10.29
CA ASN A 198 -17.99 -1.68 -10.01
C ASN A 198 -18.22 -1.49 -8.49
N PRO A 199 -19.31 -0.80 -8.08
CA PRO A 199 -19.59 -0.49 -6.67
C PRO A 199 -19.64 -1.72 -5.76
N ALA A 200 -20.23 -2.82 -6.19
CA ALA A 200 -20.32 -4.04 -5.37
C ALA A 200 -18.93 -4.65 -5.10
N LEU A 201 -17.99 -4.51 -6.05
CA LEU A 201 -16.62 -4.97 -5.85
C LEU A 201 -15.82 -3.98 -4.97
N ILE A 202 -16.10 -2.68 -5.03
CA ILE A 202 -15.52 -1.68 -4.11
C ILE A 202 -15.84 -2.06 -2.66
N GLU A 203 -17.10 -2.36 -2.33
CA GLU A 203 -17.50 -2.78 -0.99
C GLU A 203 -16.77 -4.04 -0.53
N ARG A 204 -16.64 -5.04 -1.42
CA ARG A 204 -15.92 -6.28 -1.10
C ARG A 204 -14.43 -6.03 -0.85
N ILE A 205 -13.76 -5.26 -1.71
CA ILE A 205 -12.35 -4.92 -1.53
C ILE A 205 -12.18 -4.12 -0.23
N GLY A 206 -13.07 -3.17 0.06
CA GLY A 206 -13.09 -2.43 1.33
C GLY A 206 -13.17 -3.35 2.55
N GLY A 207 -14.07 -4.36 2.51
CA GLY A 207 -14.17 -5.39 3.54
C GLY A 207 -12.87 -6.15 3.75
N TYR A 208 -12.22 -6.62 2.68
CA TYR A 208 -10.93 -7.32 2.77
C TYR A 208 -9.81 -6.44 3.36
N ILE A 209 -9.78 -5.14 3.04
CA ILE A 209 -8.80 -4.20 3.60
C ILE A 209 -9.07 -3.99 5.11
N LEU A 210 -10.32 -3.93 5.53
CA LEU A 210 -10.70 -3.87 6.95
C LEU A 210 -10.29 -5.15 7.70
N ASP A 211 -10.47 -6.32 7.10
CA ASP A 211 -10.03 -7.60 7.69
C ASP A 211 -8.50 -7.65 7.85
N LEU A 212 -7.74 -7.12 6.88
CA LEU A 212 -6.28 -7.00 6.99
C LEU A 212 -5.88 -6.12 8.17
N LYS A 213 -6.53 -4.97 8.35
CA LYS A 213 -6.31 -4.11 9.52
C LYS A 213 -6.63 -4.85 10.83
N GLN A 214 -7.74 -5.59 10.89
CA GLN A 214 -8.10 -6.37 12.08
C GLN A 214 -7.06 -7.44 12.39
N SER A 215 -6.39 -7.98 11.37
CA SER A 215 -5.26 -8.92 11.51
C SER A 215 -3.96 -8.23 11.92
N GLY A 216 -3.95 -6.90 12.14
CA GLY A 216 -2.77 -6.13 12.55
C GLY A 216 -1.90 -5.63 11.39
N VAL A 217 -2.33 -5.75 10.14
CA VAL A 217 -1.61 -5.22 8.99
C VAL A 217 -1.81 -3.71 8.89
N THR A 218 -0.72 -2.96 8.76
CA THR A 218 -0.75 -1.53 8.42
C THR A 218 -0.98 -1.37 6.92
N VAL A 219 -1.93 -0.53 6.52
CA VAL A 219 -2.24 -0.30 5.10
C VAL A 219 -2.02 1.17 4.75
N LEU A 220 -1.24 1.43 3.69
CA LEU A 220 -1.21 2.71 3.00
C LEU A 220 -1.84 2.53 1.62
N MET A 221 -2.85 3.32 1.29
CA MET A 221 -3.49 3.28 -0.02
C MET A 221 -3.52 4.63 -0.70
N ILE A 222 -3.20 4.67 -2.00
CA ILE A 222 -3.53 5.82 -2.85
C ILE A 222 -4.98 5.66 -3.26
N GLU A 223 -5.79 6.67 -3.03
CA GLU A 223 -7.19 6.69 -3.46
C GLU A 223 -7.65 8.09 -3.87
N HIS A 224 -8.58 8.12 -4.81
CA HIS A 224 -9.22 9.35 -5.29
C HIS A 224 -10.70 9.42 -4.86
N ASN A 225 -11.30 8.28 -4.51
CA ASN A 225 -12.68 8.21 -4.07
C ASN A 225 -12.78 8.55 -2.58
N LEU A 226 -13.13 9.82 -2.28
CA LEU A 226 -13.24 10.31 -0.90
C LEU A 226 -14.31 9.58 -0.08
N ASN A 227 -15.35 9.01 -0.70
CA ASN A 227 -16.36 8.23 0.01
C ASN A 227 -15.75 6.92 0.54
N VAL A 228 -14.89 6.26 -0.25
CA VAL A 228 -14.16 5.08 0.21
C VAL A 228 -13.19 5.46 1.33
N VAL A 229 -12.43 6.55 1.16
CA VAL A 229 -11.50 7.04 2.19
C VAL A 229 -12.23 7.30 3.52
N GLU A 230 -13.41 7.94 3.47
CA GLU A 230 -14.22 8.22 4.66
C GLU A 230 -14.72 6.95 5.36
N GLN A 231 -15.06 5.91 4.59
CA GLN A 231 -15.63 4.68 5.12
C GLN A 231 -14.59 3.75 5.77
N ILE A 232 -13.37 3.67 5.22
CA ILE A 232 -12.43 2.64 5.65
C ILE A 232 -11.11 3.17 6.21
N CYS A 233 -10.72 4.44 5.95
CA CYS A 233 -9.45 4.98 6.39
C CYS A 233 -9.54 5.64 7.77
N ASP A 234 -8.57 5.35 8.62
CA ASP A 234 -8.43 5.97 9.95
C ASP A 234 -7.70 7.31 9.88
N TYR A 235 -6.79 7.43 8.93
CA TYR A 235 -5.85 8.53 8.79
C TYR A 235 -5.67 8.91 7.33
N VAL A 236 -5.42 10.17 7.07
CA VAL A 236 -5.25 10.71 5.72
C VAL A 236 -4.01 11.59 5.66
N ILE A 237 -3.23 11.43 4.61
CA ILE A 237 -2.10 12.27 4.26
C ILE A 237 -2.47 12.98 2.95
N VAL A 238 -2.47 14.30 2.95
CA VAL A 238 -2.73 15.12 1.76
C VAL A 238 -1.40 15.58 1.19
N LEU A 239 -1.13 15.20 -0.06
CA LEU A 239 -0.01 15.71 -0.83
C LEU A 239 -0.46 16.76 -1.84
N ALA A 240 0.28 17.85 -1.94
CA ALA A 240 0.14 18.86 -2.99
C ALA A 240 1.53 19.36 -3.38
N GLU A 241 1.79 19.52 -4.68
CA GLU A 241 3.06 20.01 -5.22
C GLU A 241 4.32 19.29 -4.66
N GLY A 242 4.20 17.99 -4.45
CA GLY A 242 5.27 17.15 -3.90
C GLY A 242 5.51 17.31 -2.40
N ARG A 243 4.67 18.04 -1.67
CA ARG A 243 4.79 18.29 -0.23
C ARG A 243 3.63 17.70 0.55
N THR A 244 3.85 17.38 1.80
CA THR A 244 2.77 17.09 2.73
C THR A 244 2.09 18.40 3.12
N LEU A 245 0.84 18.56 2.69
CA LEU A 245 0.04 19.74 2.98
C LEU A 245 -0.60 19.65 4.36
N ALA A 246 -1.22 18.50 4.65
CA ALA A 246 -1.88 18.25 5.92
C ALA A 246 -1.98 16.75 6.19
N THR A 247 -2.15 16.38 7.46
CA THR A 247 -2.39 15.01 7.90
C THR A 247 -3.42 15.00 9.02
N GLY A 248 -4.27 13.98 9.10
CA GLY A 248 -5.30 13.87 10.12
C GLY A 248 -6.46 12.99 9.70
N ARG A 249 -7.62 13.13 10.36
CA ARG A 249 -8.86 12.48 9.93
C ARG A 249 -9.47 13.25 8.75
N LEU A 250 -10.13 12.54 7.82
CA LEU A 250 -10.75 13.20 6.66
C LEU A 250 -11.75 14.27 7.05
N SER A 251 -12.54 14.06 8.12
CA SER A 251 -13.48 15.04 8.65
C SER A 251 -12.82 16.37 9.06
N GLU A 252 -11.64 16.30 9.70
CA GLU A 252 -10.85 17.46 10.11
C GLU A 252 -10.22 18.18 8.91
N LEU A 253 -9.74 17.41 7.95
CA LEU A 253 -9.07 17.91 6.75
C LEU A 253 -10.03 18.62 5.78
N ARG A 254 -11.31 18.27 5.77
CA ARG A 254 -12.36 18.95 4.98
C ARG A 254 -12.62 20.39 5.44
N GLU A 255 -12.30 20.71 6.70
CA GLU A 255 -12.43 22.06 7.25
C GLU A 255 -11.18 22.92 7.01
N ASN A 256 -10.07 22.31 6.58
CA ASN A 256 -8.84 23.01 6.30
C ASN A 256 -8.90 23.74 4.96
N ALA A 257 -8.88 25.09 5.00
CA ALA A 257 -8.99 25.94 3.80
C ALA A 257 -7.87 25.71 2.76
N GLU A 258 -6.68 25.28 3.18
CA GLU A 258 -5.57 24.97 2.27
C GLU A 258 -5.84 23.65 1.54
N VAL A 259 -6.32 22.64 2.25
CA VAL A 259 -6.71 21.33 1.68
C VAL A 259 -7.87 21.52 0.69
N VAL A 260 -8.88 22.29 1.08
CA VAL A 260 -10.03 22.62 0.23
C VAL A 260 -9.57 23.31 -1.06
N ARG A 261 -8.67 24.28 -0.98
CA ARG A 261 -8.14 24.98 -2.18
C ARG A 261 -7.30 24.11 -3.06
N ALA A 262 -6.42 23.28 -2.48
CA ALA A 262 -5.47 22.48 -3.23
C ALA A 262 -6.09 21.22 -3.86
N TYR A 263 -7.13 20.65 -3.23
CA TYR A 263 -7.69 19.37 -3.63
C TYR A 263 -9.15 19.45 -4.10
N LEU A 264 -10.02 20.18 -3.39
CA LEU A 264 -11.44 20.29 -3.71
C LEU A 264 -11.76 21.42 -4.68
N GLY A 265 -10.86 22.40 -4.85
CA GLY A 265 -11.01 23.46 -5.83
C GLY A 265 -11.01 22.95 -7.27
N GLU A 266 -10.21 21.93 -7.57
CA GLU A 266 -10.20 21.28 -8.90
C GLU A 266 -11.42 20.37 -9.14
N VAL A 267 -12.00 19.75 -8.09
CA VAL A 267 -13.15 18.86 -8.19
C VAL A 267 -14.46 19.63 -8.37
N ILE A 268 -14.56 20.82 -7.80
CA ILE A 268 -15.79 21.66 -7.92
C ILE A 268 -15.90 22.29 -9.33
N ASP A 269 -14.77 22.58 -9.99
CA ASP A 269 -14.77 23.12 -11.35
C ASP A 269 -15.18 22.08 -12.42
N VAL A 270 -15.04 20.78 -12.14
CA VAL A 270 -15.41 19.71 -13.07
C VAL A 270 -16.94 19.42 -13.02
N ASP A 271 -17.57 19.54 -11.86
CA ASP A 271 -19.03 19.33 -11.70
C ASP A 271 -19.86 20.58 -12.09
N ALA A 272 -19.24 21.75 -12.19
CA ALA A 272 -19.90 22.98 -12.64
C ALA A 272 -19.90 23.15 -14.17
N ALA A 273 -19.24 22.25 -14.93
CA ALA A 273 -19.08 22.32 -16.40
C ALA A 273 -19.93 21.29 -17.18
N HIS A 274 -20.93 20.66 -16.53
CA HIS A 274 -21.89 19.77 -17.22
C HIS A 274 -23.34 20.20 -17.02
#